data_f0d4bf106c2afdc0f81061ea71ebeca0
#
_entry.id   f0d4bf106c2afdc0f81061ea71ebeca0
#
_cell.length_a   1.000
_cell.length_b   1.000
_cell.length_c   1.000
_cell.angle_alpha   90.00
_cell.angle_beta   90.00
_cell.angle_gamma   90.00
#
_symmetry.space_group_name_H-M   'P 1'
#
loop_
_entity.id
_entity.type
_entity.pdbx_description
1 polymer ?
#
loop_
_entity_poly.entity_id
_entity_poly.type
_entity_poly.pdbx_seq_one_letter_code
_entity_poly.pdbx_strand_id
1 'polypeptide(L)'
;MRKLITTGLVAVLAIVMGAATVQAQNPTSGTTGPLTWKYDTGTKTLTISGKGEMPNYTWKDKAPWQDHSQEMLILVVEEGITGIGDNAFRDAGNLISVTLPKTATRIGNNAFTSCWSLPMVTIPAGVTRIGNYAFAGCRNLALGTLPAALQEIGEGAFMWCERLTSVAIPAGVRFIGIGAFSGCRNLPAIAVAAGNANYVVVDGVLFSKDKTNLIQYPAGRTATSYAIPAEVTSIWAEAFNNTDSLTAVTIPAGVISIGSWAFANCFKLTSITIPAAVKEIGHYALGSCRSLTEIKVEAANTTYTSADGVLFDKAKKTLIKYPEGRSAATYAIPAGVTNIEEDAFGNARKLTSVVISEGVDTIAGRTFSWCENLASVTLPASVKAIRFTAFYGCKNLKSLTVGAKTPPVINENESVFEQVPVANVTLTVPKGSKAAYAAAPVWKEFKQIGESTVDNVTLPEARIYAADGRLYLTLQTAAPVGIYTLNGVLVRTFSAPAGETTVALPQGVYIVRVGERTEKVFVN
;
A
#
# COMPACT_ATOMS: atom_id res chain seq x y z
N MET A 1 -64.74 -45.88 59.02
CA MET A 1 -64.44 -46.01 57.56
C MET A 1 -64.08 -44.64 56.99
N ARG A 2 -63.08 -44.60 56.21
CA ARG A 2 -62.41 -43.49 55.46
C ARG A 2 -61.29 -42.78 56.24
N LYS A 3 -60.07 -43.20 55.94
CA LYS A 3 -58.80 -42.54 56.26
C LYS A 3 -58.62 -41.30 55.41
N LEU A 4 -58.37 -40.17 56.01
CA LEU A 4 -57.85 -38.98 55.33
C LEU A 4 -56.30 -39.08 55.31
N ILE A 5 -55.76 -39.04 54.14
CA ILE A 5 -54.32 -38.94 53.90
C ILE A 5 -54.01 -37.44 53.70
N THR A 6 -53.31 -36.87 54.63
CA THR A 6 -52.74 -35.54 54.60
C THR A 6 -51.42 -35.59 53.84
N THR A 7 -51.41 -35.02 52.64
CA THR A 7 -50.21 -34.87 51.82
C THR A 7 -49.52 -33.54 52.20
N GLY A 8 -48.38 -33.65 52.88
CA GLY A 8 -47.54 -32.47 53.17
C GLY A 8 -46.81 -31.97 51.94
N LEU A 9 -47.03 -30.73 51.61
CA LEU A 9 -46.31 -30.00 50.55
C LEU A 9 -45.00 -29.45 51.14
N VAL A 10 -43.86 -30.06 50.77
CA VAL A 10 -42.54 -29.51 51.08
C VAL A 10 -42.20 -28.53 49.96
N ALA A 11 -42.26 -27.23 50.25
CA ALA A 11 -41.76 -26.19 49.37
C ALA A 11 -40.24 -26.15 49.45
N VAL A 12 -39.54 -26.62 48.45
CA VAL A 12 -38.11 -26.44 48.27
C VAL A 12 -37.87 -25.02 47.72
N LEU A 13 -37.40 -24.14 48.59
CA LEU A 13 -36.93 -22.80 48.22
C LEU A 13 -35.58 -22.94 47.54
N ALA A 14 -35.54 -22.96 46.22
CA ALA A 14 -34.31 -22.88 45.45
C ALA A 14 -33.78 -21.45 45.54
N ILE A 15 -32.78 -21.23 46.38
CA ILE A 15 -31.97 -19.99 46.38
C ILE A 15 -31.10 -20.04 45.13
N VAL A 16 -31.52 -19.36 44.09
CA VAL A 16 -30.65 -19.06 42.95
C VAL A 16 -29.66 -17.99 43.43
N MET A 17 -28.50 -18.42 43.91
CA MET A 17 -27.36 -17.53 44.02
C MET A 17 -26.91 -17.22 42.60
N GLY A 18 -27.30 -16.05 42.08
CA GLY A 18 -26.71 -15.47 40.92
C GLY A 18 -25.22 -15.24 41.20
N ALA A 19 -24.36 -16.12 40.71
CA ALA A 19 -22.95 -15.84 40.62
C ALA A 19 -22.82 -14.63 39.71
N ALA A 20 -22.79 -13.42 40.28
CA ALA A 20 -22.26 -12.26 39.57
C ALA A 20 -20.82 -12.64 39.21
N THR A 21 -20.55 -12.89 37.96
CA THR A 21 -19.19 -12.97 37.45
C THR A 21 -18.56 -11.62 37.76
N VAL A 22 -17.78 -11.57 38.85
CA VAL A 22 -16.89 -10.44 39.09
C VAL A 22 -15.92 -10.45 37.93
N GLN A 23 -16.19 -9.61 36.94
CA GLN A 23 -15.25 -9.35 35.86
C GLN A 23 -14.01 -8.80 36.57
N ALA A 24 -12.90 -9.53 36.49
CA ALA A 24 -11.65 -9.10 37.09
C ALA A 24 -11.34 -7.69 36.55
N GLN A 25 -11.39 -6.69 37.43
CA GLN A 25 -11.02 -5.34 37.07
C GLN A 25 -9.53 -5.33 36.72
N ASN A 26 -9.18 -4.68 35.62
CA ASN A 26 -7.79 -4.50 35.24
C ASN A 26 -7.02 -3.83 36.41
N PRO A 27 -5.81 -4.28 36.70
CA PRO A 27 -5.00 -3.68 37.76
C PRO A 27 -4.85 -2.19 37.56
N THR A 28 -5.00 -1.39 38.61
CA THR A 28 -4.84 0.08 38.54
C THR A 28 -3.51 0.55 39.13
N SER A 29 -2.66 -0.35 39.60
CA SER A 29 -1.31 -0.05 40.10
C SER A 29 -0.44 -1.30 40.10
N GLY A 30 0.88 -1.09 40.14
CA GLY A 30 1.85 -2.19 40.19
C GLY A 30 3.28 -1.71 40.04
N THR A 31 4.17 -2.66 39.72
CA THR A 31 5.58 -2.40 39.47
C THR A 31 5.97 -2.84 38.06
N THR A 32 6.98 -2.23 37.50
CA THR A 32 7.57 -2.60 36.21
C THR A 32 9.06 -2.26 36.21
N GLY A 33 9.94 -3.28 36.25
CA GLY A 33 11.35 -3.07 36.48
C GLY A 33 11.58 -2.27 37.79
N PRO A 34 12.38 -1.19 37.74
CA PRO A 34 12.66 -0.36 38.90
C PRO A 34 11.58 0.67 39.22
N LEU A 35 10.46 0.66 38.46
CA LEU A 35 9.43 1.68 38.51
C LEU A 35 8.13 1.17 39.09
N THR A 36 7.34 2.09 39.65
CA THR A 36 5.96 1.86 40.07
C THR A 36 5.03 2.65 39.17
N TRP A 37 3.81 2.17 38.99
CA TRP A 37 2.78 2.85 38.24
C TRP A 37 1.44 2.85 38.94
N LYS A 38 0.65 3.87 38.74
CA LYS A 38 -0.70 4.02 39.26
C LYS A 38 -1.59 4.66 38.22
N TYR A 39 -2.74 4.05 37.96
CA TYR A 39 -3.79 4.59 37.10
C TYR A 39 -4.98 5.03 37.93
N ASP A 40 -5.31 6.30 37.90
CA ASP A 40 -6.50 6.86 38.54
C ASP A 40 -7.66 6.81 37.54
N THR A 41 -8.65 5.95 37.82
CA THR A 41 -9.81 5.73 36.97
C THR A 41 -10.78 6.92 36.95
N GLY A 42 -10.76 7.80 37.96
CA GLY A 42 -11.60 8.99 38.02
C GLY A 42 -11.07 10.11 37.12
N THR A 43 -9.78 10.39 37.23
CA THR A 43 -9.11 11.44 36.42
C THR A 43 -8.55 10.90 35.09
N LYS A 44 -8.59 9.58 34.86
CA LYS A 44 -7.98 8.90 33.71
C LYS A 44 -6.48 9.22 33.56
N THR A 45 -5.80 9.32 34.70
CA THR A 45 -4.38 9.69 34.79
C THR A 45 -3.51 8.49 35.09
N LEU A 46 -2.53 8.22 34.25
CA LEU A 46 -1.45 7.28 34.54
C LEU A 46 -0.24 8.04 35.09
N THR A 47 0.24 7.66 36.27
CA THR A 47 1.46 8.17 36.88
C THR A 47 2.49 7.05 36.97
N ILE A 48 3.70 7.31 36.46
CA ILE A 48 4.85 6.41 36.57
C ILE A 48 5.89 7.09 37.45
N SER A 49 6.35 6.40 38.49
CA SER A 49 7.31 6.92 39.48
C SER A 49 8.48 5.96 39.67
N GLY A 50 9.56 6.44 40.27
CA GLY A 50 10.75 5.65 40.54
C GLY A 50 12.03 6.23 39.95
N LYS A 51 13.09 5.43 39.90
CA LYS A 51 14.39 5.86 39.35
C LYS A 51 14.94 4.80 38.40
N GLY A 52 15.51 5.28 37.28
CA GLY A 52 16.12 4.43 36.27
C GLY A 52 15.36 4.36 34.96
N GLU A 53 15.67 3.39 34.14
CA GLU A 53 15.03 3.24 32.83
C GLU A 53 13.69 2.51 32.93
N MET A 54 12.73 2.97 32.14
CA MET A 54 11.49 2.22 31.89
C MET A 54 11.81 1.00 31.02
N PRO A 55 11.29 -0.21 31.38
CA PRO A 55 11.44 -1.39 30.54
C PRO A 55 10.91 -1.20 29.13
N ASN A 56 11.49 -1.93 28.19
CA ASN A 56 10.93 -2.04 26.83
C ASN A 56 9.83 -3.10 26.81
N TYR A 57 8.74 -2.80 26.13
CA TYR A 57 7.60 -3.71 25.98
C TYR A 57 7.49 -4.24 24.55
N THR A 58 6.76 -5.32 24.37
CA THR A 58 6.52 -5.95 23.08
C THR A 58 5.03 -6.24 22.89
N TRP A 59 4.67 -6.80 21.73
CA TRP A 59 3.30 -7.28 21.51
C TRP A 59 2.87 -8.41 22.47
N LYS A 60 3.84 -9.23 22.90
CA LYS A 60 3.61 -10.34 23.82
C LYS A 60 3.71 -9.89 25.27
N ASP A 61 4.75 -9.14 25.59
CA ASP A 61 5.00 -8.59 26.91
C ASP A 61 4.60 -7.12 26.91
N LYS A 62 3.31 -6.88 27.10
CA LYS A 62 2.73 -5.53 27.06
C LYS A 62 3.09 -4.74 28.30
N ALA A 63 3.06 -3.42 28.19
CA ALA A 63 3.10 -2.53 29.34
C ALA A 63 1.95 -2.88 30.32
N PRO A 64 2.19 -2.92 31.64
CA PRO A 64 1.16 -3.38 32.59
C PRO A 64 -0.08 -2.48 32.67
N TRP A 65 -0.03 -1.28 32.09
CA TRP A 65 -1.16 -0.36 31.94
C TRP A 65 -1.80 -0.38 30.55
N GLN A 66 -1.41 -1.30 29.66
CA GLN A 66 -1.90 -1.34 28.28
C GLN A 66 -3.44 -1.47 28.19
N ASP A 67 -4.04 -2.18 29.14
CA ASP A 67 -5.50 -2.36 29.17
C ASP A 67 -6.26 -1.05 29.46
N HIS A 68 -5.56 -0.02 29.97
CA HIS A 68 -6.09 1.32 30.17
C HIS A 68 -5.75 2.30 29.04
N SER A 69 -5.00 1.87 28.01
CA SER A 69 -4.50 2.75 26.94
C SER A 69 -5.61 3.55 26.24
N GLN A 70 -6.74 2.91 25.97
CA GLN A 70 -7.88 3.54 25.29
C GLN A 70 -8.69 4.49 26.19
N GLU A 71 -8.50 4.43 27.50
CA GLU A 71 -9.19 5.32 28.45
C GLU A 71 -8.29 6.44 28.97
N MET A 72 -6.97 6.28 28.83
CA MET A 72 -5.97 7.19 29.37
C MET A 72 -6.07 8.58 28.71
N LEU A 73 -6.24 9.62 29.54
CA LEU A 73 -6.26 11.01 29.10
C LEU A 73 -4.97 11.76 29.45
N ILE A 74 -4.38 11.43 30.60
CA ILE A 74 -3.22 12.13 31.13
C ILE A 74 -2.13 11.12 31.47
N LEU A 75 -0.91 11.42 31.05
CA LEU A 75 0.29 10.70 31.44
C LEU A 75 1.25 11.60 32.19
N VAL A 76 1.68 11.18 33.37
CA VAL A 76 2.73 11.81 34.16
C VAL A 76 3.86 10.80 34.37
N VAL A 77 5.02 11.08 33.80
CA VAL A 77 6.25 10.33 34.09
C VAL A 77 7.12 11.23 34.96
N GLU A 78 7.34 10.77 36.22
CA GLU A 78 7.99 11.58 37.24
C GLU A 78 9.52 11.65 37.06
N GLU A 79 10.12 12.64 37.72
CA GLU A 79 11.59 12.85 37.70
C GLU A 79 12.34 11.64 38.29
N GLY A 80 13.51 11.38 37.75
CA GLY A 80 14.35 10.21 38.09
C GLY A 80 14.25 9.08 37.08
N ILE A 81 13.23 9.09 36.20
CA ILE A 81 13.13 8.16 35.08
C ILE A 81 14.00 8.66 33.94
N THR A 82 14.94 7.82 33.47
CA THR A 82 16.01 8.23 32.54
C THR A 82 15.72 7.87 31.08
N GLY A 83 14.71 7.07 30.82
CA GLY A 83 14.30 6.72 29.46
C GLY A 83 12.87 6.22 29.40
N ILE A 84 12.18 6.54 28.29
CA ILE A 84 10.87 6.01 27.98
C ILE A 84 11.06 4.71 27.20
N GLY A 85 10.43 3.63 27.64
CA GLY A 85 10.57 2.30 27.05
C GLY A 85 9.91 2.17 25.68
N ASP A 86 10.35 1.17 24.91
CA ASP A 86 9.71 0.81 23.64
C ASP A 86 8.26 0.39 23.88
N ASN A 87 7.34 0.80 23.01
CA ASN A 87 5.91 0.52 23.04
C ASN A 87 5.18 0.94 24.34
N ALA A 88 5.79 1.76 25.20
CA ALA A 88 5.30 2.03 26.55
C ALA A 88 3.87 2.62 26.59
N PHE A 89 3.55 3.55 25.69
CA PHE A 89 2.25 4.23 25.62
C PHE A 89 1.61 4.12 24.23
N ARG A 90 2.00 3.07 23.52
CA ARG A 90 1.43 2.78 22.22
C ARG A 90 -0.08 2.60 22.29
N ASP A 91 -0.77 3.10 21.24
CA ASP A 91 -2.21 3.03 21.08
C ASP A 91 -3.02 3.73 22.19
N ALA A 92 -2.40 4.64 22.98
CA ALA A 92 -3.11 5.52 23.91
C ALA A 92 -3.80 6.66 23.13
N GLY A 93 -4.81 6.29 22.34
CA GLY A 93 -5.44 7.16 21.35
C GLY A 93 -6.14 8.39 21.94
N ASN A 94 -6.64 8.30 23.16
CA ASN A 94 -7.34 9.40 23.84
C ASN A 94 -6.42 10.29 24.68
N LEU A 95 -5.10 10.03 24.68
CA LEU A 95 -4.12 10.78 25.44
C LEU A 95 -4.06 12.25 24.97
N ILE A 96 -4.35 13.19 25.88
CA ILE A 96 -4.39 14.63 25.59
C ILE A 96 -3.29 15.41 26.32
N SER A 97 -2.64 14.81 27.32
CA SER A 97 -1.58 15.49 28.07
C SER A 97 -0.48 14.50 28.44
N VAL A 98 0.76 14.90 28.22
CA VAL A 98 1.97 14.12 28.56
C VAL A 98 2.96 15.02 29.25
N THR A 99 3.39 14.59 30.45
CA THR A 99 4.53 15.17 31.17
C THR A 99 5.67 14.16 31.17
N LEU A 100 6.80 14.54 30.58
CA LEU A 100 8.02 13.72 30.58
C LEU A 100 9.06 14.31 31.55
N PRO A 101 9.86 13.47 32.23
CA PRO A 101 10.86 13.93 33.18
C PRO A 101 12.04 14.60 32.49
N LYS A 102 12.61 15.63 33.10
CA LYS A 102 13.82 16.30 32.60
C LYS A 102 15.04 15.37 32.56
N THR A 103 14.99 14.31 33.36
CA THR A 103 16.03 13.27 33.42
C THR A 103 16.03 12.32 32.23
N ALA A 104 14.98 12.34 31.38
CA ALA A 104 14.90 11.46 30.22
C ALA A 104 15.97 11.81 29.17
N THR A 105 16.69 10.79 28.72
CA THR A 105 17.73 10.87 27.68
C THR A 105 17.35 10.19 26.37
N ARG A 106 16.30 9.35 26.39
CA ARG A 106 15.76 8.68 25.20
C ARG A 106 14.25 8.50 25.25
N ILE A 107 13.66 8.48 24.06
CA ILE A 107 12.27 8.04 23.82
C ILE A 107 12.38 6.79 22.94
N GLY A 108 11.80 5.68 23.42
CA GLY A 108 11.91 4.36 22.79
C GLY A 108 11.14 4.22 21.48
N ASN A 109 11.35 3.09 20.82
CA ASN A 109 10.63 2.76 19.58
C ASN A 109 9.13 2.59 19.86
N ASN A 110 8.28 3.11 18.99
CA ASN A 110 6.81 3.08 19.12
C ASN A 110 6.29 3.61 20.46
N ALA A 111 7.05 4.37 21.23
CA ALA A 111 6.68 4.77 22.59
C ALA A 111 5.31 5.45 22.66
N PHE A 112 4.95 6.27 21.69
CA PHE A 112 3.67 7.00 21.56
C PHE A 112 2.97 6.74 20.21
N THR A 113 3.28 5.65 19.53
CA THR A 113 2.61 5.32 18.26
C THR A 113 1.10 5.30 18.44
N SER A 114 0.36 5.91 17.51
CA SER A 114 -1.10 5.99 17.51
C SER A 114 -1.71 6.75 18.72
N CYS A 115 -0.98 7.67 19.34
CA CYS A 115 -1.55 8.64 20.28
C CYS A 115 -2.21 9.79 19.50
N TRP A 116 -3.26 9.48 18.72
CA TRP A 116 -3.81 10.40 17.72
C TRP A 116 -4.44 11.67 18.30
N SER A 117 -4.88 11.66 19.57
CA SER A 117 -5.46 12.84 20.23
C SER A 117 -4.43 13.77 20.88
N LEU A 118 -3.14 13.35 20.97
CA LEU A 118 -2.09 14.11 21.65
C LEU A 118 -1.79 15.43 20.92
N PRO A 119 -2.13 16.60 21.52
CA PRO A 119 -1.98 17.87 20.82
C PRO A 119 -0.56 18.42 20.85
N MET A 120 0.19 18.11 21.91
CA MET A 120 1.55 18.60 22.11
C MET A 120 2.32 17.72 23.09
N VAL A 121 3.62 17.62 22.87
CA VAL A 121 4.58 17.03 23.82
C VAL A 121 5.83 17.91 23.89
N THR A 122 6.29 18.18 25.11
CA THR A 122 7.60 18.81 25.31
C THR A 122 8.64 17.70 25.46
N ILE A 123 9.56 17.63 24.49
CA ILE A 123 10.66 16.67 24.54
C ILE A 123 11.74 17.25 25.46
N PRO A 124 12.15 16.52 26.51
CA PRO A 124 13.14 17.01 27.48
C PRO A 124 14.49 17.36 26.83
N ALA A 125 15.14 18.40 27.37
CA ALA A 125 16.39 18.94 26.82
C ALA A 125 17.54 17.92 26.77
N GLY A 126 17.52 16.90 27.65
CA GLY A 126 18.52 15.83 27.71
C GLY A 126 18.33 14.70 26.68
N VAL A 127 17.23 14.69 25.93
CA VAL A 127 16.93 13.60 24.98
C VAL A 127 17.89 13.66 23.79
N THR A 128 18.63 12.58 23.62
CA THR A 128 19.60 12.40 22.53
C THR A 128 19.07 11.52 21.40
N ARG A 129 18.03 10.70 21.67
CA ARG A 129 17.43 9.77 20.70
C ARG A 129 15.92 9.74 20.80
N ILE A 130 15.28 9.86 19.64
CA ILE A 130 13.85 9.54 19.41
C ILE A 130 13.84 8.28 18.56
N GLY A 131 13.23 7.19 19.07
CA GLY A 131 13.23 5.87 18.46
C GLY A 131 12.38 5.78 17.19
N ASN A 132 12.44 4.62 16.54
CA ASN A 132 11.65 4.33 15.35
C ASN A 132 10.16 4.39 15.68
N TYR A 133 9.37 5.07 14.84
CA TYR A 133 7.93 5.23 14.98
C TYR A 133 7.48 5.81 16.33
N ALA A 134 8.36 6.49 17.05
CA ALA A 134 8.10 6.94 18.43
C ALA A 134 6.81 7.76 18.56
N PHE A 135 6.49 8.62 17.61
CA PHE A 135 5.26 9.43 17.53
C PHE A 135 4.45 9.18 16.25
N ALA A 136 4.66 8.03 15.59
CA ALA A 136 3.95 7.73 14.36
C ALA A 136 2.43 7.71 14.59
N GLY A 137 1.66 8.35 13.72
CA GLY A 137 0.21 8.44 13.84
C GLY A 137 -0.29 9.36 14.95
N CYS A 138 0.55 10.17 15.59
CA CYS A 138 0.12 11.24 16.47
C CYS A 138 -0.48 12.39 15.63
N ARG A 139 -1.66 12.17 15.06
CA ARG A 139 -2.26 13.04 14.03
C ARG A 139 -2.47 14.50 14.49
N ASN A 140 -2.76 14.69 15.78
CA ASN A 140 -2.98 16.02 16.36
C ASN A 140 -1.72 16.70 16.88
N LEU A 141 -0.56 16.03 16.80
CA LEU A 141 0.67 16.52 17.40
C LEU A 141 1.20 17.77 16.68
N ALA A 142 1.23 18.87 17.42
CA ALA A 142 2.06 20.03 17.10
C ALA A 142 3.36 19.90 17.90
N LEU A 143 4.45 19.63 17.22
CA LEU A 143 5.75 19.46 17.86
C LEU A 143 6.31 20.81 18.27
N GLY A 144 6.80 20.91 19.51
CA GLY A 144 7.64 22.02 19.95
C GLY A 144 9.05 21.95 19.35
N THR A 145 9.98 22.70 19.91
CA THR A 145 11.39 22.63 19.50
C THR A 145 12.00 21.29 19.86
N LEU A 146 12.71 20.68 18.91
CA LEU A 146 13.55 19.53 19.19
C LEU A 146 14.77 19.93 20.05
N PRO A 147 15.18 19.11 21.05
CA PRO A 147 16.26 19.48 21.96
C PRO A 147 17.61 19.56 21.23
N ALA A 148 18.45 20.54 21.64
CA ALA A 148 19.77 20.72 21.04
C ALA A 148 20.69 19.50 21.21
N ALA A 149 20.48 18.69 22.25
CA ALA A 149 21.21 17.45 22.50
C ALA A 149 20.85 16.30 21.55
N LEU A 150 19.77 16.44 20.76
CA LEU A 150 19.27 15.36 19.89
C LEU A 150 20.29 14.98 18.82
N GLN A 151 20.57 13.68 18.71
CA GLN A 151 21.51 13.09 17.77
C GLN A 151 20.85 12.18 16.75
N GLU A 152 19.74 11.53 17.14
CA GLU A 152 19.06 10.53 16.31
C GLU A 152 17.54 10.74 16.29
N ILE A 153 16.98 10.74 15.08
CA ILE A 153 15.56 10.68 14.79
C ILE A 153 15.34 9.36 14.03
N GLY A 154 14.61 8.44 14.63
CA GLY A 154 14.38 7.10 14.07
C GLY A 154 13.52 7.06 12.82
N GLU A 155 13.44 5.89 12.22
CA GLU A 155 12.55 5.59 11.09
C GLU A 155 11.09 5.90 11.48
N GLY A 156 10.37 6.60 10.59
CA GLY A 156 8.97 6.94 10.82
C GLY A 156 8.68 7.69 12.11
N ALA A 157 9.69 8.29 12.79
CA ALA A 157 9.55 8.83 14.15
C ALA A 157 8.35 9.78 14.31
N PHE A 158 8.04 10.58 13.29
CA PHE A 158 6.90 11.50 13.22
C PHE A 158 6.00 11.23 12.01
N MET A 159 6.02 10.01 11.49
CA MET A 159 5.19 9.61 10.35
C MET A 159 3.70 9.86 10.67
N TRP A 160 2.96 10.46 9.73
CA TRP A 160 1.53 10.82 9.86
C TRP A 160 1.20 11.73 11.05
N CYS A 161 2.15 12.58 11.48
CA CYS A 161 1.85 13.71 12.35
C CYS A 161 1.17 14.82 11.50
N GLU A 162 -0.10 14.65 11.21
CA GLU A 162 -0.82 15.47 10.22
C GLU A 162 -0.91 16.96 10.60
N ARG A 163 -0.93 17.30 11.90
CA ARG A 163 -0.94 18.68 12.39
C ARG A 163 0.43 19.32 12.57
N LEU A 164 1.51 18.59 12.24
CA LEU A 164 2.86 19.16 12.30
C LEU A 164 3.01 20.24 11.22
N THR A 165 3.19 21.50 11.64
CA THR A 165 3.32 22.66 10.73
C THR A 165 4.74 23.17 10.60
N SER A 166 5.64 22.78 11.49
CA SER A 166 7.04 23.16 11.46
C SER A 166 7.91 22.12 12.16
N VAL A 167 9.13 21.96 11.69
CA VAL A 167 10.19 21.21 12.36
C VAL A 167 11.53 21.84 12.05
N ALA A 168 12.37 22.00 13.09
CA ALA A 168 13.75 22.45 12.95
C ALA A 168 14.69 21.34 13.48
N ILE A 169 15.48 20.76 12.61
CA ILE A 169 16.44 19.70 12.93
C ILE A 169 17.67 20.34 13.58
N PRO A 170 18.02 19.98 14.84
CA PRO A 170 19.16 20.53 15.54
C PRO A 170 20.53 20.24 14.86
N ALA A 171 21.50 21.06 15.18
CA ALA A 171 22.86 20.91 14.63
C ALA A 171 23.52 19.58 15.00
N GLY A 172 23.17 18.99 16.16
CA GLY A 172 23.71 17.73 16.66
C GLY A 172 23.15 16.48 15.98
N VAL A 173 22.08 16.58 15.19
CA VAL A 173 21.45 15.42 14.56
C VAL A 173 22.34 14.86 13.46
N ARG A 174 22.74 13.61 13.61
CA ARG A 174 23.60 12.85 12.69
C ARG A 174 22.91 11.69 12.01
N PHE A 175 21.73 11.29 12.48
CA PHE A 175 20.91 10.25 11.85
C PHE A 175 19.44 10.64 11.81
N ILE A 176 18.84 10.51 10.63
CA ILE A 176 17.40 10.63 10.37
C ILE A 176 17.01 9.38 9.62
N GLY A 177 16.07 8.61 10.18
CA GLY A 177 15.57 7.39 9.57
C GLY A 177 14.63 7.64 8.38
N ILE A 178 14.41 6.60 7.59
CA ILE A 178 13.51 6.61 6.44
C ILE A 178 12.12 7.05 6.89
N GLY A 179 11.49 7.94 6.12
CA GLY A 179 10.10 8.34 6.36
C GLY A 179 9.86 9.06 7.70
N ALA A 180 10.93 9.57 8.35
CA ALA A 180 10.80 10.21 9.67
C ALA A 180 9.69 11.28 9.75
N PHE A 181 9.41 11.98 8.64
CA PHE A 181 8.35 12.99 8.50
C PHE A 181 7.36 12.68 7.37
N SER A 182 7.30 11.42 6.93
CA SER A 182 6.39 11.00 5.88
C SER A 182 4.93 11.19 6.30
N GLY A 183 4.08 11.66 5.39
CA GLY A 183 2.65 11.87 5.67
C GLY A 183 2.32 13.03 6.60
N CYS A 184 3.27 13.91 6.93
CA CYS A 184 3.03 15.16 7.67
C CYS A 184 2.38 16.19 6.72
N ARG A 185 1.09 16.06 6.45
CA ARG A 185 0.37 16.77 5.37
C ARG A 185 0.28 18.28 5.55
N ASN A 186 0.52 18.81 6.75
CA ASN A 186 0.53 20.25 7.03
C ASN A 186 1.95 20.80 7.23
N LEU A 187 3.00 20.00 6.97
CA LEU A 187 4.39 20.45 7.06
C LEU A 187 4.84 21.02 5.70
N PRO A 188 4.93 22.37 5.55
CA PRO A 188 5.27 22.98 4.26
C PRO A 188 6.77 23.00 3.99
N ALA A 189 7.58 22.96 5.04
CA ALA A 189 9.04 23.02 4.96
C ALA A 189 9.69 22.39 6.19
N ILE A 190 10.87 21.82 5.99
CA ILE A 190 11.77 21.39 7.06
C ILE A 190 12.84 22.45 7.20
N ALA A 191 13.29 22.73 8.44
CA ALA A 191 14.45 23.55 8.71
C ALA A 191 15.57 22.69 9.29
N VAL A 192 16.82 23.07 9.03
CA VAL A 192 18.02 22.45 9.60
C VAL A 192 18.86 23.56 10.21
N ALA A 193 19.26 23.39 11.47
CA ALA A 193 20.06 24.38 12.18
C ALA A 193 21.42 24.59 11.49
N ALA A 194 21.90 25.83 11.51
CA ALA A 194 23.23 26.16 11.02
C ALA A 194 24.29 25.28 11.72
N GLY A 195 25.29 24.83 10.96
CA GLY A 195 26.34 23.96 11.49
C GLY A 195 26.02 22.47 11.54
N ASN A 196 24.82 22.02 11.13
CA ASN A 196 24.59 20.58 10.97
C ASN A 196 25.55 20.01 9.92
N ALA A 197 26.28 18.96 10.30
CA ALA A 197 27.33 18.36 9.46
C ALA A 197 26.78 17.35 8.44
N ASN A 198 25.57 16.83 8.64
CA ASN A 198 25.04 15.68 7.89
C ASN A 198 23.90 16.04 6.95
N TYR A 199 23.19 17.13 7.23
CA TYR A 199 21.96 17.49 6.52
C TYR A 199 21.96 18.94 6.08
N VAL A 200 21.23 19.21 5.02
CA VAL A 200 20.98 20.54 4.48
C VAL A 200 19.57 20.64 3.95
N VAL A 201 19.02 21.84 3.96
CA VAL A 201 17.72 22.13 3.36
C VAL A 201 17.94 23.04 2.16
N VAL A 202 17.30 22.71 1.05
CA VAL A 202 17.18 23.57 -0.13
C VAL A 202 15.70 23.76 -0.39
N ASP A 203 15.27 25.01 -0.37
CA ASP A 203 13.85 25.37 -0.58
C ASP A 203 12.88 24.53 0.29
N GLY A 204 13.22 24.36 1.58
CA GLY A 204 12.38 23.60 2.53
C GLY A 204 12.40 22.09 2.40
N VAL A 205 13.09 21.53 1.40
CA VAL A 205 13.26 20.08 1.16
C VAL A 205 14.55 19.60 1.83
N LEU A 206 14.49 18.45 2.47
CA LEU A 206 15.61 17.86 3.23
C LEU A 206 16.49 16.98 2.35
N PHE A 207 17.80 17.21 2.42
CA PHE A 207 18.83 16.45 1.72
C PHE A 207 19.96 16.03 2.66
N SER A 208 20.77 15.06 2.22
CA SER A 208 22.12 14.85 2.76
C SER A 208 22.98 16.10 2.55
N LYS A 209 24.03 16.27 3.34
CA LYS A 209 24.88 17.47 3.32
C LYS A 209 25.48 17.76 1.94
N ASP A 210 25.87 16.70 1.23
CA ASP A 210 26.43 16.74 -0.13
C ASP A 210 25.33 16.88 -1.23
N LYS A 211 24.05 16.89 -0.83
CA LYS A 211 22.87 16.95 -1.69
C LYS A 211 22.69 15.76 -2.65
N THR A 212 23.44 14.70 -2.49
CA THR A 212 23.32 13.51 -3.36
C THR A 212 22.08 12.68 -3.04
N ASN A 213 21.55 12.79 -1.82
CA ASN A 213 20.34 12.08 -1.39
C ASN A 213 19.21 13.07 -1.10
N LEU A 214 18.09 12.93 -1.78
CA LEU A 214 16.83 13.57 -1.41
C LEU A 214 16.15 12.71 -0.34
N ILE A 215 16.09 13.24 0.90
CA ILE A 215 15.62 12.49 2.07
C ILE A 215 14.11 12.67 2.28
N GLN A 216 13.63 13.93 2.25
CA GLN A 216 12.22 14.21 2.47
C GLN A 216 11.77 15.48 1.77
N TYR A 217 10.81 15.35 0.88
CA TYR A 217 9.99 16.43 0.37
C TYR A 217 8.78 16.58 1.31
N PRO A 218 8.57 17.74 1.94
CA PRO A 218 7.48 17.92 2.89
C PRO A 218 6.12 17.81 2.23
N ALA A 219 5.25 16.95 2.79
CA ALA A 219 3.94 16.65 2.21
C ALA A 219 2.95 17.83 2.24
N GLY A 220 3.16 18.81 3.12
CA GLY A 220 2.33 20.01 3.23
C GLY A 220 2.67 21.13 2.25
N ARG A 221 3.62 20.93 1.34
CA ARG A 221 3.91 21.92 0.29
C ARG A 221 2.75 22.03 -0.69
N THR A 222 2.47 23.24 -1.13
CA THR A 222 1.36 23.54 -2.08
C THR A 222 1.81 23.61 -3.54
N ALA A 223 3.13 23.52 -3.80
CA ALA A 223 3.67 23.53 -5.16
C ALA A 223 3.11 22.36 -5.97
N THR A 224 2.69 22.64 -7.19
CA THR A 224 2.13 21.63 -8.12
C THR A 224 3.20 20.92 -8.93
N SER A 225 4.41 21.48 -8.99
CA SER A 225 5.55 20.89 -9.68
C SER A 225 6.82 21.03 -8.86
N TYR A 226 7.74 20.09 -9.03
CA TYR A 226 9.05 20.14 -8.38
C TYR A 226 10.13 19.58 -9.31
N ALA A 227 11.19 20.37 -9.51
CA ALA A 227 12.41 19.91 -10.19
C ALA A 227 13.42 19.49 -9.10
N ILE A 228 13.76 18.23 -9.07
CA ILE A 228 14.79 17.70 -8.16
C ILE A 228 16.15 18.26 -8.61
N PRO A 229 16.99 18.78 -7.67
CA PRO A 229 18.31 19.31 -7.99
C PRO A 229 19.20 18.31 -8.74
N ALA A 230 20.06 18.83 -9.64
CA ALA A 230 20.87 18.00 -10.55
C ALA A 230 21.90 17.12 -9.82
N GLU A 231 22.30 17.50 -8.61
CA GLU A 231 23.26 16.78 -7.77
C GLU A 231 22.70 15.47 -7.17
N VAL A 232 21.36 15.32 -7.19
CA VAL A 232 20.71 14.16 -6.57
C VAL A 232 20.98 12.90 -7.38
N THR A 233 21.48 11.89 -6.71
CA THR A 233 21.71 10.55 -7.27
C THR A 233 20.78 9.49 -6.67
N SER A 234 20.17 9.76 -5.52
CA SER A 234 19.25 8.85 -4.85
C SER A 234 18.04 9.60 -4.29
N ILE A 235 16.84 9.08 -4.55
CA ILE A 235 15.59 9.48 -3.93
C ILE A 235 15.29 8.45 -2.86
N TRP A 236 15.25 8.86 -1.60
CA TRP A 236 15.06 7.92 -0.49
C TRP A 236 13.66 7.32 -0.47
N ALA A 237 13.56 6.19 0.24
CA ALA A 237 12.25 5.60 0.50
C ALA A 237 11.34 6.62 1.19
N GLU A 238 10.06 6.67 0.77
CA GLU A 238 9.03 7.57 1.26
C GLU A 238 9.30 9.07 1.07
N ALA A 239 10.30 9.45 0.29
CA ALA A 239 10.73 10.84 0.16
C ALA A 239 9.63 11.81 -0.30
N PHE A 240 8.71 11.40 -1.15
CA PHE A 240 7.54 12.16 -1.62
C PHE A 240 6.20 11.53 -1.18
N ASN A 241 6.23 10.56 -0.28
CA ASN A 241 5.01 9.86 0.12
C ASN A 241 3.94 10.83 0.67
N ASN A 242 2.68 10.63 0.24
CA ASN A 242 1.53 11.48 0.62
C ASN A 242 1.64 12.96 0.18
N THR A 243 2.35 13.25 -0.90
CA THR A 243 2.45 14.61 -1.45
C THR A 243 1.24 14.89 -2.36
N ASP A 244 0.17 15.41 -1.77
CA ASP A 244 -1.14 15.57 -2.44
C ASP A 244 -1.18 16.73 -3.45
N SER A 245 -0.20 17.62 -3.46
CA SER A 245 -0.20 18.81 -4.32
C SER A 245 0.47 18.57 -5.67
N LEU A 246 1.49 17.70 -5.73
CA LEU A 246 2.31 17.53 -6.91
C LEU A 246 1.56 16.86 -8.06
N THR A 247 1.54 17.55 -9.19
CA THR A 247 1.04 17.02 -10.48
C THR A 247 2.18 16.59 -11.40
N ALA A 248 3.39 17.12 -11.19
CA ALA A 248 4.58 16.82 -11.98
C ALA A 248 5.85 16.84 -11.12
N VAL A 249 6.76 15.91 -11.38
CA VAL A 249 8.11 15.87 -10.79
C VAL A 249 9.11 15.64 -11.91
N THR A 250 10.16 16.47 -11.96
CA THR A 250 11.30 16.26 -12.86
C THR A 250 12.43 15.58 -12.09
N ILE A 251 12.78 14.38 -12.51
CA ILE A 251 13.89 13.59 -11.94
C ILE A 251 15.13 13.87 -12.79
N PRO A 252 16.26 14.32 -12.22
CA PRO A 252 17.47 14.61 -12.99
C PRO A 252 18.15 13.34 -13.51
N ALA A 253 18.89 13.49 -14.60
CA ALA A 253 19.56 12.38 -15.29
C ALA A 253 20.57 11.60 -14.41
N GLY A 254 21.08 12.21 -13.33
CA GLY A 254 22.02 11.59 -12.39
C GLY A 254 21.42 10.61 -11.40
N VAL A 255 20.08 10.51 -11.32
CA VAL A 255 19.44 9.61 -10.33
C VAL A 255 19.61 8.15 -10.72
N ILE A 256 20.16 7.37 -9.78
CA ILE A 256 20.46 5.93 -9.93
C ILE A 256 19.41 5.08 -9.23
N SER A 257 18.86 5.56 -8.10
CA SER A 257 17.89 4.81 -7.29
C SER A 257 16.68 5.66 -6.89
N ILE A 258 15.50 5.01 -6.93
CA ILE A 258 14.23 5.51 -6.41
C ILE A 258 13.79 4.52 -5.33
N GLY A 259 13.72 4.98 -4.09
CA GLY A 259 13.44 4.13 -2.92
C GLY A 259 12.01 3.58 -2.88
N SER A 260 11.78 2.62 -2.00
CA SER A 260 10.44 2.06 -1.76
C SER A 260 9.47 3.16 -1.29
N TRP A 261 8.23 3.15 -1.80
CA TRP A 261 7.20 4.13 -1.46
C TRP A 261 7.56 5.58 -1.79
N ALA A 262 8.63 5.81 -2.57
CA ALA A 262 9.18 7.16 -2.78
C ALA A 262 8.13 8.17 -3.28
N PHE A 263 7.26 7.78 -4.21
CA PHE A 263 6.16 8.58 -4.73
C PHE A 263 4.79 7.98 -4.40
N ALA A 264 4.71 7.08 -3.40
CA ALA A 264 3.43 6.48 -3.05
C ALA A 264 2.44 7.53 -2.55
N ASN A 265 1.14 7.30 -2.83
CA ASN A 265 0.06 8.22 -2.44
C ASN A 265 0.21 9.66 -2.99
N CYS A 266 0.97 9.85 -4.08
CA CYS A 266 0.99 11.10 -4.82
C CYS A 266 -0.26 11.17 -5.71
N PHE A 267 -1.43 11.44 -5.10
CA PHE A 267 -2.74 11.26 -5.74
C PHE A 267 -2.96 12.12 -6.99
N LYS A 268 -2.25 13.24 -7.12
CA LYS A 268 -2.39 14.17 -8.25
C LYS A 268 -1.28 14.04 -9.30
N LEU A 269 -0.26 13.23 -9.08
CA LEU A 269 0.83 13.02 -10.04
C LEU A 269 0.26 12.40 -11.32
N THR A 270 0.43 13.09 -12.45
CA THR A 270 -0.19 12.68 -13.73
C THR A 270 0.74 11.86 -14.63
N SER A 271 2.03 12.13 -14.57
CA SER A 271 3.06 11.41 -15.32
C SER A 271 4.39 11.44 -14.56
N ILE A 272 5.25 10.48 -14.85
CA ILE A 272 6.62 10.45 -14.35
C ILE A 272 7.54 9.91 -15.45
N THR A 273 8.74 10.50 -15.55
CA THR A 273 9.79 10.00 -16.44
C THR A 273 10.93 9.41 -15.63
N ILE A 274 11.25 8.16 -15.91
CA ILE A 274 12.37 7.43 -15.29
C ILE A 274 13.62 7.68 -16.13
N PRO A 275 14.66 8.34 -15.58
CA PRO A 275 15.90 8.65 -16.29
C PRO A 275 16.71 7.42 -16.72
N ALA A 276 17.62 7.64 -17.65
CA ALA A 276 18.50 6.59 -18.19
C ALA A 276 19.38 5.92 -17.14
N ALA A 277 19.85 6.66 -16.13
CA ALA A 277 20.75 6.15 -15.10
C ALA A 277 20.05 5.30 -14.03
N VAL A 278 18.72 5.33 -13.91
CA VAL A 278 18.00 4.60 -12.87
C VAL A 278 18.15 3.09 -13.05
N LYS A 279 18.70 2.44 -12.01
CA LYS A 279 18.94 1.00 -11.93
C LYS A 279 18.02 0.32 -10.93
N GLU A 280 17.48 1.08 -9.97
CA GLU A 280 16.66 0.54 -8.88
C GLU A 280 15.39 1.39 -8.71
N ILE A 281 14.24 0.73 -8.71
CA ILE A 281 12.95 1.28 -8.31
C ILE A 281 12.42 0.37 -7.20
N GLY A 282 12.30 0.93 -6.00
CA GLY A 282 11.87 0.18 -4.82
C GLY A 282 10.40 -0.24 -4.87
N HIS A 283 10.07 -1.17 -4.00
CA HIS A 283 8.72 -1.70 -3.86
C HIS A 283 7.69 -0.57 -3.59
N TYR A 284 6.54 -0.61 -4.25
CA TYR A 284 5.49 0.42 -4.14
C TYR A 284 5.94 1.86 -4.46
N ALA A 285 7.07 2.07 -5.13
CA ALA A 285 7.58 3.41 -5.40
C ALA A 285 6.56 4.35 -6.07
N LEU A 286 5.64 3.81 -6.86
CA LEU A 286 4.58 4.50 -7.57
C LEU A 286 3.17 4.01 -7.15
N GLY A 287 3.03 3.43 -5.96
CA GLY A 287 1.76 2.89 -5.47
C GLY A 287 0.75 3.99 -5.11
N SER A 288 -0.52 3.72 -5.32
CA SER A 288 -1.63 4.65 -5.00
C SER A 288 -1.54 6.02 -5.70
N CYS A 289 -0.89 6.10 -6.86
CA CYS A 289 -0.84 7.30 -7.71
C CYS A 289 -2.07 7.38 -8.62
N ARG A 290 -3.23 7.71 -8.06
CA ARG A 290 -4.56 7.59 -8.72
C ARG A 290 -4.74 8.41 -10.00
N SER A 291 -3.98 9.47 -10.18
CA SER A 291 -4.00 10.31 -11.39
C SER A 291 -2.91 9.96 -12.40
N LEU A 292 -2.02 9.03 -12.07
CA LEU A 292 -0.90 8.65 -12.95
C LEU A 292 -1.42 7.93 -14.19
N THR A 293 -1.30 8.57 -15.34
CA THR A 293 -1.81 8.04 -16.61
C THR A 293 -0.73 7.33 -17.42
N GLU A 294 0.53 7.70 -17.23
CA GLU A 294 1.66 7.11 -17.94
C GLU A 294 2.95 7.16 -17.12
N ILE A 295 3.78 6.15 -17.30
CA ILE A 295 5.17 6.09 -16.83
C ILE A 295 6.05 6.05 -18.06
N LYS A 296 6.91 7.06 -18.23
CA LYS A 296 7.90 7.11 -19.31
C LYS A 296 9.24 6.59 -18.79
N VAL A 297 9.98 5.93 -19.65
CA VAL A 297 11.35 5.52 -19.38
C VAL A 297 12.22 6.03 -20.53
N GLU A 298 13.30 6.74 -20.20
CA GLU A 298 14.24 7.22 -21.23
C GLU A 298 14.82 6.05 -22.03
N ALA A 299 14.93 6.21 -23.35
CA ALA A 299 15.33 5.14 -24.27
C ALA A 299 16.68 4.51 -23.93
N ALA A 300 17.62 5.32 -23.40
CA ALA A 300 18.95 4.88 -22.98
C ALA A 300 18.96 4.11 -21.65
N ASN A 301 17.83 3.97 -20.94
CA ASN A 301 17.78 3.18 -19.71
C ASN A 301 18.03 1.70 -20.03
N THR A 302 18.96 1.09 -19.28
CA THR A 302 19.41 -0.30 -19.50
C THR A 302 18.67 -1.33 -18.64
N THR A 303 17.93 -0.88 -17.63
CA THR A 303 17.26 -1.75 -16.64
C THR A 303 15.75 -1.82 -16.86
N TYR A 304 15.15 -0.69 -17.23
CA TYR A 304 13.71 -0.54 -17.39
C TYR A 304 13.32 -0.11 -18.80
N THR A 305 12.06 -0.31 -19.12
CA THR A 305 11.44 0.22 -20.33
C THR A 305 9.96 0.50 -20.06
N SER A 306 9.36 1.36 -20.85
CA SER A 306 7.91 1.51 -20.85
C SER A 306 7.32 1.14 -22.21
N ALA A 307 6.16 0.54 -22.21
CA ALA A 307 5.39 0.26 -23.40
C ALA A 307 3.95 0.70 -23.12
N ASP A 308 3.45 1.57 -23.99
CA ASP A 308 2.10 2.13 -23.83
C ASP A 308 1.89 2.73 -22.41
N GLY A 309 2.91 3.43 -21.87
CA GLY A 309 2.88 4.06 -20.55
C GLY A 309 2.94 3.11 -19.36
N VAL A 310 3.01 1.79 -19.55
CA VAL A 310 3.16 0.77 -18.51
C VAL A 310 4.64 0.47 -18.29
N LEU A 311 5.05 0.34 -17.03
CA LEU A 311 6.46 0.08 -16.66
C LEU A 311 6.79 -1.40 -16.67
N PHE A 312 7.89 -1.75 -17.29
CA PHE A 312 8.45 -3.10 -17.36
C PHE A 312 9.94 -3.10 -17.04
N ASP A 313 10.48 -4.28 -16.75
CA ASP A 313 11.92 -4.51 -16.87
C ASP A 313 12.36 -4.36 -18.34
N LYS A 314 13.67 -4.19 -18.58
CA LYS A 314 14.20 -3.94 -19.95
C LYS A 314 13.86 -5.05 -20.93
N ALA A 315 13.85 -6.29 -20.46
CA ALA A 315 13.55 -7.47 -21.27
C ALA A 315 12.04 -7.67 -21.52
N LYS A 316 11.19 -6.86 -20.90
CA LYS A 316 9.72 -7.01 -20.89
C LYS A 316 9.25 -8.38 -20.38
N LYS A 317 10.02 -8.98 -19.47
CA LYS A 317 9.66 -10.23 -18.80
C LYS A 317 8.82 -9.98 -17.55
N THR A 318 9.02 -8.84 -16.92
CA THR A 318 8.31 -8.43 -15.70
C THR A 318 7.50 -7.16 -15.94
N LEU A 319 6.18 -7.23 -15.72
CA LEU A 319 5.32 -6.06 -15.62
C LEU A 319 5.44 -5.51 -14.20
N ILE A 320 6.00 -4.30 -14.06
CA ILE A 320 6.31 -3.69 -12.77
C ILE A 320 5.15 -2.82 -12.27
N LYS A 321 4.63 -1.91 -13.11
CA LYS A 321 3.52 -1.05 -12.70
C LYS A 321 2.65 -0.63 -13.88
N TYR A 322 1.35 -0.87 -13.76
CA TYR A 322 0.30 -0.29 -14.58
C TYR A 322 -0.17 1.01 -13.93
N PRO A 323 -0.17 2.15 -14.64
CA PRO A 323 -0.59 3.42 -14.04
C PRO A 323 -2.08 3.42 -13.67
N GLU A 324 -2.38 3.77 -12.43
CA GLU A 324 -3.73 3.67 -11.85
C GLU A 324 -4.75 4.63 -12.49
N GLY A 325 -4.26 5.78 -13.00
CA GLY A 325 -5.07 6.83 -13.65
C GLY A 325 -5.38 6.59 -15.12
N ARG A 326 -4.83 5.53 -15.76
CA ARG A 326 -5.10 5.24 -17.16
C ARG A 326 -6.59 5.14 -17.44
N SER A 327 -7.00 5.71 -18.57
CA SER A 327 -8.42 5.70 -19.00
C SER A 327 -8.84 4.40 -19.69
N ALA A 328 -7.88 3.56 -20.11
CA ALA A 328 -8.17 2.31 -20.82
C ALA A 328 -9.01 1.36 -19.92
N ALA A 329 -10.18 0.99 -20.41
CA ALA A 329 -11.07 0.06 -19.72
C ALA A 329 -10.58 -1.39 -19.78
N THR A 330 -9.78 -1.74 -20.77
CA THR A 330 -9.29 -3.10 -20.98
C THR A 330 -7.77 -3.09 -21.12
N TYR A 331 -7.14 -4.15 -20.61
CA TYR A 331 -5.71 -4.35 -20.80
C TYR A 331 -5.40 -5.83 -21.01
N ALA A 332 -4.63 -6.13 -22.06
CA ALA A 332 -4.04 -7.45 -22.20
C ALA A 332 -2.54 -7.34 -21.95
N ILE A 333 -2.04 -8.14 -21.02
CA ILE A 333 -0.62 -8.20 -20.70
C ILE A 333 0.11 -8.73 -21.95
N PRO A 334 1.19 -8.07 -22.41
CA PRO A 334 1.90 -8.49 -23.61
C PRO A 334 2.41 -9.92 -23.54
N ALA A 335 2.41 -10.60 -24.69
CA ALA A 335 3.03 -11.93 -24.81
C ALA A 335 4.52 -11.84 -24.44
N GLY A 336 5.01 -12.88 -23.74
CA GLY A 336 6.39 -12.94 -23.27
C GLY A 336 6.62 -12.37 -21.88
N VAL A 337 5.65 -11.67 -21.27
CA VAL A 337 5.66 -11.36 -19.84
C VAL A 337 5.46 -12.67 -19.08
N THR A 338 6.36 -12.93 -18.13
CA THR A 338 6.32 -14.12 -17.27
C THR A 338 6.11 -13.79 -15.80
N ASN A 339 6.29 -12.50 -15.44
CA ASN A 339 6.19 -12.02 -14.09
C ASN A 339 5.30 -10.78 -14.02
N ILE A 340 4.50 -10.69 -12.95
CA ILE A 340 3.74 -9.50 -12.60
C ILE A 340 4.12 -9.15 -11.17
N GLU A 341 4.65 -7.95 -10.96
CA GLU A 341 5.05 -7.50 -9.61
C GLU A 341 3.84 -7.37 -8.68
N GLU A 342 4.11 -7.44 -7.38
CA GLU A 342 3.12 -7.16 -6.35
C GLU A 342 2.53 -5.76 -6.54
N ASP A 343 1.21 -5.59 -6.38
CA ASP A 343 0.47 -4.34 -6.58
C ASP A 343 0.57 -3.73 -8.01
N ALA A 344 1.01 -4.50 -8.98
CA ALA A 344 1.25 -3.96 -10.33
C ALA A 344 0.02 -3.26 -10.93
N PHE A 345 -1.20 -3.69 -10.65
CA PHE A 345 -2.47 -3.10 -11.06
C PHE A 345 -3.28 -2.54 -9.88
N GLY A 346 -2.73 -2.56 -8.66
CA GLY A 346 -3.48 -2.09 -7.48
C GLY A 346 -4.12 -0.73 -7.71
N ASN A 347 -5.37 -0.55 -7.26
CA ASN A 347 -6.16 0.68 -7.44
C ASN A 347 -6.45 1.12 -8.89
N ALA A 348 -6.24 0.29 -9.91
CA ALA A 348 -6.59 0.61 -11.31
C ALA A 348 -8.12 0.64 -11.51
N ARG A 349 -8.78 1.65 -10.94
CA ARG A 349 -10.25 1.73 -10.82
C ARG A 349 -11.00 1.89 -12.15
N LYS A 350 -10.31 2.31 -13.22
CA LYS A 350 -10.93 2.46 -14.55
C LYS A 350 -10.89 1.16 -15.36
N LEU A 351 -10.08 0.20 -14.91
CA LEU A 351 -9.90 -1.07 -15.56
C LEU A 351 -11.11 -1.99 -15.31
N THR A 352 -11.73 -2.45 -16.36
CA THR A 352 -12.91 -3.34 -16.32
C THR A 352 -12.58 -4.76 -16.77
N SER A 353 -11.54 -4.96 -17.56
CA SER A 353 -11.14 -6.27 -18.05
C SER A 353 -9.63 -6.41 -18.19
N VAL A 354 -9.10 -7.54 -17.75
CA VAL A 354 -7.69 -7.91 -17.90
C VAL A 354 -7.56 -9.31 -18.48
N VAL A 355 -6.69 -9.45 -19.46
CA VAL A 355 -6.25 -10.73 -20.01
C VAL A 355 -4.76 -10.91 -19.68
N ILE A 356 -4.42 -12.00 -19.01
CA ILE A 356 -3.04 -12.33 -18.64
C ILE A 356 -2.47 -13.30 -19.66
N SER A 357 -1.28 -12.99 -20.18
CA SER A 357 -0.62 -13.82 -21.21
C SER A 357 -0.09 -15.15 -20.66
N GLU A 358 0.07 -16.13 -21.53
CA GLU A 358 0.75 -17.40 -21.19
C GLU A 358 2.20 -17.12 -20.76
N GLY A 359 2.67 -17.97 -19.82
CA GLY A 359 4.00 -17.87 -19.22
C GLY A 359 3.97 -17.27 -17.80
N VAL A 360 2.92 -16.53 -17.43
CA VAL A 360 2.73 -16.11 -16.04
C VAL A 360 2.28 -17.31 -15.21
N ASP A 361 3.06 -17.70 -14.22
CA ASP A 361 2.76 -18.86 -13.37
C ASP A 361 2.22 -18.50 -11.99
N THR A 362 2.39 -17.25 -11.58
CA THR A 362 1.94 -16.75 -10.28
C THR A 362 1.30 -15.38 -10.42
N ILE A 363 0.10 -15.22 -9.86
CA ILE A 363 -0.48 -13.91 -9.61
C ILE A 363 0.02 -13.45 -8.24
N ALA A 364 0.90 -12.46 -8.24
CA ALA A 364 1.54 -11.94 -7.04
C ALA A 364 0.51 -11.33 -6.07
N GLY A 365 0.92 -11.10 -4.84
CA GLY A 365 0.08 -10.47 -3.82
C GLY A 365 -0.41 -9.09 -4.28
N ARG A 366 -1.62 -8.71 -3.91
CA ARG A 366 -2.24 -7.39 -4.20
C ARG A 366 -2.30 -7.01 -5.68
N THR A 367 -1.93 -7.89 -6.62
CA THR A 367 -1.84 -7.54 -8.07
C THR A 367 -3.02 -6.73 -8.57
N PHE A 368 -4.26 -7.10 -8.24
CA PHE A 368 -5.49 -6.38 -8.62
C PHE A 368 -6.26 -5.83 -7.42
N SER A 369 -5.60 -5.64 -6.28
CA SER A 369 -6.26 -5.15 -5.07
C SER A 369 -6.90 -3.77 -5.32
N TRP A 370 -8.16 -3.59 -4.87
CA TRP A 370 -8.93 -2.37 -5.06
C TRP A 370 -9.20 -1.96 -6.53
N CYS A 371 -9.09 -2.89 -7.48
CA CYS A 371 -9.62 -2.69 -8.83
C CYS A 371 -11.15 -2.77 -8.81
N GLU A 372 -11.81 -1.77 -8.22
CA GLU A 372 -13.24 -1.81 -7.88
C GLU A 372 -14.15 -2.06 -9.08
N ASN A 373 -13.77 -1.59 -10.28
CA ASN A 373 -14.57 -1.75 -11.51
C ASN A 373 -14.17 -2.95 -12.37
N LEU A 374 -13.18 -3.74 -11.92
CA LEU A 374 -12.74 -4.93 -12.65
C LEU A 374 -13.87 -5.96 -12.69
N ALA A 375 -14.43 -6.17 -13.88
CA ALA A 375 -15.59 -7.04 -14.10
C ALA A 375 -15.19 -8.40 -14.68
N SER A 376 -14.06 -8.48 -15.40
CA SER A 376 -13.64 -9.68 -16.09
C SER A 376 -12.11 -9.88 -15.99
N VAL A 377 -11.69 -11.09 -15.66
CA VAL A 377 -10.26 -11.49 -15.67
C VAL A 377 -10.11 -12.83 -16.35
N THR A 378 -9.11 -12.93 -17.22
CA THR A 378 -8.71 -14.20 -17.84
C THR A 378 -7.29 -14.55 -17.39
N LEU A 379 -7.15 -15.68 -16.71
CA LEU A 379 -5.91 -16.29 -16.27
C LEU A 379 -5.48 -17.36 -17.26
N PRO A 380 -4.20 -17.42 -17.65
CA PRO A 380 -3.69 -18.42 -18.60
C PRO A 380 -3.60 -19.83 -17.98
N ALA A 381 -3.34 -20.82 -18.83
CA ALA A 381 -3.13 -22.20 -18.39
C ALA A 381 -1.85 -22.38 -17.55
N SER A 382 -0.89 -21.48 -17.68
CA SER A 382 0.37 -21.47 -16.94
C SER A 382 0.26 -21.12 -15.47
N VAL A 383 -0.86 -20.49 -15.01
CA VAL A 383 -1.02 -20.04 -13.61
C VAL A 383 -1.14 -21.21 -12.67
N LYS A 384 -0.24 -21.27 -11.68
CA LYS A 384 -0.14 -22.32 -10.64
C LYS A 384 -0.54 -21.82 -9.26
N ALA A 385 -0.42 -20.51 -9.00
CA ALA A 385 -0.69 -19.93 -7.69
C ALA A 385 -1.27 -18.51 -7.78
N ILE A 386 -2.10 -18.16 -6.79
CA ILE A 386 -2.60 -16.81 -6.59
C ILE A 386 -2.31 -16.44 -5.14
N ARG A 387 -1.64 -15.31 -4.91
CA ARG A 387 -1.12 -14.91 -3.61
C ARG A 387 -2.05 -13.96 -2.87
N PHE A 388 -1.66 -13.64 -1.65
CA PHE A 388 -2.45 -12.87 -0.68
C PHE A 388 -3.09 -11.62 -1.29
N THR A 389 -4.35 -11.40 -0.97
CA THR A 389 -5.15 -10.24 -1.35
C THR A 389 -5.10 -9.86 -2.85
N ALA A 390 -4.76 -10.81 -3.74
CA ALA A 390 -4.55 -10.52 -5.18
C ALA A 390 -5.76 -9.88 -5.85
N PHE A 391 -6.98 -10.22 -5.44
CA PHE A 391 -8.26 -9.66 -5.92
C PHE A 391 -9.06 -8.95 -4.81
N TYR A 392 -8.41 -8.61 -3.69
CA TYR A 392 -9.07 -7.93 -2.59
C TYR A 392 -9.81 -6.66 -3.06
N GLY A 393 -11.07 -6.52 -2.70
CA GLY A 393 -11.86 -5.33 -3.06
C GLY A 393 -12.25 -5.19 -4.53
N CYS A 394 -12.12 -6.23 -5.35
CA CYS A 394 -12.67 -6.28 -6.71
C CYS A 394 -14.19 -6.49 -6.67
N LYS A 395 -14.92 -5.50 -6.15
CA LYS A 395 -16.36 -5.60 -5.79
C LYS A 395 -17.29 -5.87 -6.98
N ASN A 396 -16.87 -5.49 -8.19
CA ASN A 396 -17.64 -5.63 -9.42
C ASN A 396 -17.20 -6.81 -10.29
N LEU A 397 -16.36 -7.73 -9.78
CA LEU A 397 -15.98 -8.91 -10.53
C LEU A 397 -17.20 -9.79 -10.82
N LYS A 398 -17.43 -10.08 -12.10
CA LYS A 398 -18.56 -10.86 -12.61
C LYS A 398 -18.13 -12.15 -13.30
N SER A 399 -16.93 -12.15 -13.87
CA SER A 399 -16.41 -13.26 -14.65
C SER A 399 -14.93 -13.49 -14.35
N LEU A 400 -14.58 -14.71 -14.03
CA LEU A 400 -13.20 -15.19 -13.89
C LEU A 400 -13.04 -16.41 -14.79
N THR A 401 -12.19 -16.30 -15.80
CA THR A 401 -11.85 -17.42 -16.67
C THR A 401 -10.46 -17.92 -16.29
N VAL A 402 -10.32 -19.21 -16.05
CA VAL A 402 -9.05 -19.84 -15.66
C VAL A 402 -8.68 -20.92 -16.67
N GLY A 403 -7.53 -20.78 -17.33
CA GLY A 403 -7.04 -21.73 -18.32
C GLY A 403 -6.39 -22.99 -17.73
N ALA A 404 -6.02 -22.97 -16.46
CA ALA A 404 -5.39 -24.11 -15.79
C ALA A 404 -6.39 -25.25 -15.56
N LYS A 405 -6.01 -26.50 -15.96
CA LYS A 405 -6.83 -27.69 -15.68
C LYS A 405 -6.86 -28.07 -14.20
N THR A 406 -5.75 -27.83 -13.50
CA THR A 406 -5.64 -28.00 -12.04
C THR A 406 -5.87 -26.63 -11.39
N PRO A 407 -6.73 -26.52 -10.38
CA PRO A 407 -6.96 -25.25 -9.70
C PRO A 407 -5.66 -24.64 -9.18
N PRO A 408 -5.34 -23.39 -9.51
CA PRO A 408 -4.20 -22.69 -8.91
C PRO A 408 -4.27 -22.71 -7.38
N VAL A 409 -3.12 -22.87 -6.73
CA VAL A 409 -3.03 -22.93 -5.27
C VAL A 409 -3.36 -21.57 -4.69
N ILE A 410 -4.28 -21.56 -3.73
CA ILE A 410 -4.62 -20.40 -2.89
C ILE A 410 -4.59 -20.88 -1.44
N ASN A 411 -3.78 -20.24 -0.58
CA ASN A 411 -3.79 -20.53 0.85
C ASN A 411 -5.00 -19.87 1.50
N GLU A 412 -5.73 -20.61 2.35
CA GLU A 412 -7.00 -20.13 2.95
C GLU A 412 -6.86 -18.84 3.77
N ASN A 413 -5.68 -18.56 4.33
CA ASN A 413 -5.41 -17.38 5.13
C ASN A 413 -4.96 -16.15 4.29
N GLU A 414 -4.92 -16.26 2.97
CA GLU A 414 -4.40 -15.18 2.10
C GLU A 414 -5.46 -14.15 1.67
N SER A 415 -6.72 -14.29 2.09
CA SER A 415 -7.81 -13.33 1.80
C SER A 415 -7.88 -12.90 0.32
N VAL A 416 -7.59 -13.82 -0.62
CA VAL A 416 -7.41 -13.51 -2.05
C VAL A 416 -8.62 -12.80 -2.65
N PHE A 417 -9.84 -13.27 -2.34
CA PHE A 417 -11.11 -12.76 -2.85
C PHE A 417 -11.93 -12.03 -1.76
N GLU A 418 -11.31 -11.56 -0.70
CA GLU A 418 -12.04 -10.81 0.33
C GLU A 418 -12.67 -9.55 -0.27
N GLN A 419 -13.91 -9.25 0.11
CA GLN A 419 -14.78 -8.21 -0.48
C GLN A 419 -15.13 -8.43 -1.97
N VAL A 420 -14.94 -9.62 -2.53
CA VAL A 420 -15.44 -10.03 -3.83
C VAL A 420 -16.70 -10.88 -3.65
N PRO A 421 -17.82 -10.62 -4.35
CA PRO A 421 -19.04 -11.43 -4.24
C PRO A 421 -18.91 -12.77 -5.00
N VAL A 422 -17.97 -13.63 -4.61
CA VAL A 422 -17.55 -14.84 -5.33
C VAL A 422 -18.71 -15.78 -5.68
N ALA A 423 -19.76 -15.82 -4.86
CA ALA A 423 -20.94 -16.64 -5.14
C ALA A 423 -21.70 -16.19 -6.41
N ASN A 424 -21.55 -14.91 -6.79
CA ASN A 424 -22.20 -14.31 -7.97
C ASN A 424 -21.24 -14.21 -9.18
N VAL A 425 -19.98 -14.61 -9.01
CA VAL A 425 -18.98 -14.60 -10.09
C VAL A 425 -19.12 -15.87 -10.91
N THR A 426 -19.24 -15.73 -12.22
CA THR A 426 -19.14 -16.85 -13.15
C THR A 426 -17.68 -17.28 -13.27
N LEU A 427 -17.35 -18.45 -12.78
CA LEU A 427 -16.04 -19.08 -12.93
C LEU A 427 -16.10 -20.02 -14.14
N THR A 428 -15.30 -19.71 -15.17
CA THR A 428 -15.15 -20.59 -16.35
C THR A 428 -13.83 -21.33 -16.29
N VAL A 429 -13.87 -22.65 -16.34
CA VAL A 429 -12.68 -23.53 -16.25
C VAL A 429 -12.60 -24.44 -17.46
N PRO A 430 -11.44 -25.07 -17.75
CA PRO A 430 -11.31 -26.02 -18.84
C PRO A 430 -12.27 -27.20 -18.72
N LYS A 431 -12.68 -27.74 -19.87
CA LYS A 431 -13.53 -28.94 -19.94
C LYS A 431 -12.95 -30.08 -19.11
N GLY A 432 -13.79 -30.71 -18.29
CA GLY A 432 -13.42 -31.79 -17.37
C GLY A 432 -12.78 -31.34 -16.06
N SER A 433 -12.63 -30.04 -15.82
CA SER A 433 -11.99 -29.50 -14.60
C SER A 433 -12.97 -29.07 -13.51
N LYS A 434 -14.27 -28.94 -13.80
CA LYS A 434 -15.28 -28.43 -12.89
C LYS A 434 -15.29 -29.09 -11.52
N ALA A 435 -15.18 -30.42 -11.46
CA ALA A 435 -15.19 -31.17 -10.21
C ALA A 435 -13.97 -30.84 -9.34
N ALA A 436 -12.78 -30.67 -9.95
CA ALA A 436 -11.57 -30.28 -9.24
C ALA A 436 -11.68 -28.89 -8.61
N TYR A 437 -12.22 -27.90 -9.34
CA TYR A 437 -12.44 -26.56 -8.82
C TYR A 437 -13.53 -26.50 -7.74
N ALA A 438 -14.59 -27.26 -7.89
CA ALA A 438 -15.67 -27.33 -6.89
C ALA A 438 -15.21 -27.96 -5.56
N ALA A 439 -14.13 -28.78 -5.58
CA ALA A 439 -13.56 -29.41 -4.39
C ALA A 439 -12.39 -28.62 -3.78
N ALA A 440 -11.72 -27.76 -4.55
CA ALA A 440 -10.50 -27.08 -4.10
C ALA A 440 -10.80 -25.97 -3.07
N PRO A 441 -9.93 -25.80 -2.04
CA PRO A 441 -10.03 -24.70 -1.09
C PRO A 441 -10.17 -23.35 -1.79
N VAL A 442 -10.95 -22.43 -1.21
CA VAL A 442 -11.29 -21.10 -1.76
C VAL A 442 -12.12 -21.18 -3.05
N TRP A 443 -11.75 -22.00 -4.04
CA TRP A 443 -12.47 -22.16 -5.30
C TRP A 443 -13.89 -22.72 -5.12
N LYS A 444 -14.13 -23.56 -4.12
CA LYS A 444 -15.46 -24.12 -3.75
C LYS A 444 -16.48 -23.04 -3.37
N GLU A 445 -16.05 -21.82 -3.09
CA GLU A 445 -16.92 -20.69 -2.76
C GLU A 445 -17.63 -20.13 -3.99
N PHE A 446 -17.08 -20.35 -5.19
CA PHE A 446 -17.75 -20.00 -6.45
C PHE A 446 -18.92 -20.93 -6.69
N LYS A 447 -20.13 -20.37 -6.79
CA LYS A 447 -21.37 -21.16 -6.97
C LYS A 447 -21.75 -21.34 -8.45
N GLN A 448 -21.16 -20.56 -9.35
CA GLN A 448 -21.44 -20.57 -10.78
C GLN A 448 -20.19 -21.05 -11.56
N ILE A 449 -19.89 -22.37 -11.49
CA ILE A 449 -18.75 -22.96 -12.18
C ILE A 449 -19.24 -23.58 -13.50
N GLY A 450 -18.83 -22.95 -14.62
CA GLY A 450 -19.04 -23.43 -15.99
C GLY A 450 -17.76 -24.02 -16.57
N GLU A 451 -17.90 -24.83 -17.59
CA GLU A 451 -16.79 -25.36 -18.36
C GLU A 451 -16.71 -24.71 -19.72
N SER A 452 -15.48 -24.44 -20.19
CA SER A 452 -15.24 -24.00 -21.55
C SER A 452 -15.69 -25.07 -22.56
N THR A 453 -16.30 -24.65 -23.65
CA THR A 453 -16.68 -25.56 -24.75
C THR A 453 -15.47 -25.99 -25.59
N VAL A 454 -14.29 -25.35 -25.40
CA VAL A 454 -13.01 -25.69 -26.06
C VAL A 454 -12.06 -26.34 -25.05
N ASP A 455 -11.25 -27.30 -25.51
CA ASP A 455 -10.35 -28.07 -24.65
C ASP A 455 -9.21 -27.23 -24.01
N ASN A 456 -8.88 -26.08 -24.59
CA ASN A 456 -8.00 -25.06 -24.04
C ASN A 456 -8.73 -23.72 -24.09
N VAL A 457 -8.65 -22.94 -23.00
CA VAL A 457 -8.90 -21.49 -23.06
C VAL A 457 -7.69 -20.92 -23.80
N THR A 458 -7.71 -21.01 -25.10
CA THR A 458 -6.75 -20.26 -25.93
C THR A 458 -7.06 -18.79 -25.71
N LEU A 459 -6.07 -18.05 -25.20
CA LEU A 459 -6.07 -16.59 -25.29
C LEU A 459 -6.38 -16.24 -26.73
N PRO A 460 -7.18 -15.19 -27.01
CA PRO A 460 -7.53 -14.86 -28.38
C PRO A 460 -6.27 -14.79 -29.23
N GLU A 461 -6.23 -15.59 -30.30
CA GLU A 461 -5.10 -15.69 -31.23
C GLU A 461 -4.67 -14.34 -31.80
N ALA A 462 -5.53 -13.36 -31.70
CA ALA A 462 -5.29 -12.00 -32.14
C ALA A 462 -5.86 -10.98 -31.14
N ARG A 463 -5.06 -10.00 -30.75
CA ARG A 463 -5.52 -8.79 -30.08
C ARG A 463 -5.70 -7.70 -31.14
N ILE A 464 -6.89 -7.11 -31.18
CA ILE A 464 -7.24 -6.07 -32.16
C ILE A 464 -7.85 -4.90 -31.39
N TYR A 465 -7.19 -3.73 -31.43
CA TYR A 465 -7.72 -2.51 -30.80
C TYR A 465 -7.21 -1.28 -31.57
N ALA A 466 -7.85 -0.14 -31.36
CA ALA A 466 -7.39 1.13 -31.90
C ALA A 466 -7.10 2.13 -30.77
N ALA A 467 -6.01 2.88 -30.92
CA ALA A 467 -5.61 4.00 -30.07
C ALA A 467 -4.81 5.00 -30.92
N ASP A 468 -4.84 6.28 -30.55
CA ASP A 468 -4.02 7.34 -31.13
C ASP A 468 -4.01 7.39 -32.67
N GLY A 469 -5.17 7.20 -33.28
CA GLY A 469 -5.30 7.20 -34.75
C GLY A 469 -4.70 5.96 -35.43
N ARG A 470 -4.47 4.88 -34.68
CA ARG A 470 -3.84 3.66 -35.22
C ARG A 470 -4.60 2.41 -34.75
N LEU A 471 -4.58 1.41 -35.63
CA LEU A 471 -4.99 0.04 -35.32
C LEU A 471 -3.77 -0.74 -34.84
N TYR A 472 -3.91 -1.41 -33.72
CA TYR A 472 -2.91 -2.31 -33.13
C TYR A 472 -3.41 -3.75 -33.23
N LEU A 473 -2.53 -4.62 -33.72
CA LEU A 473 -2.77 -6.04 -33.88
C LEU A 473 -1.64 -6.79 -33.18
N THR A 474 -1.95 -7.66 -32.23
CA THR A 474 -0.96 -8.57 -31.65
C THR A 474 -1.36 -9.99 -32.03
N LEU A 475 -0.54 -10.68 -32.81
CA LEU A 475 -0.80 -12.02 -33.29
C LEU A 475 0.20 -13.01 -32.71
N GLN A 476 -0.23 -14.22 -32.40
CA GLN A 476 0.67 -15.31 -31.97
C GLN A 476 1.36 -15.98 -33.17
N THR A 477 0.69 -16.04 -34.31
CA THR A 477 1.19 -16.56 -35.58
C THR A 477 0.88 -15.59 -36.68
N ALA A 478 1.69 -15.60 -37.77
CA ALA A 478 1.41 -14.79 -38.93
C ALA A 478 0.04 -15.14 -39.53
N ALA A 479 -0.77 -14.09 -39.80
CA ALA A 479 -2.12 -14.30 -40.31
C ALA A 479 -2.51 -13.20 -41.34
N PRO A 480 -3.38 -13.51 -42.29
CA PRO A 480 -3.96 -12.52 -43.18
C PRO A 480 -4.92 -11.59 -42.39
N VAL A 481 -4.81 -10.31 -42.62
CA VAL A 481 -5.63 -9.26 -42.05
C VAL A 481 -6.40 -8.51 -43.11
N GLY A 482 -7.71 -8.41 -42.95
CA GLY A 482 -8.57 -7.55 -43.76
C GLY A 482 -9.20 -6.45 -42.90
N ILE A 483 -9.13 -5.21 -43.36
CA ILE A 483 -9.76 -4.05 -42.72
C ILE A 483 -10.85 -3.54 -43.66
N TYR A 484 -12.06 -3.40 -43.13
CA TYR A 484 -13.25 -3.00 -43.89
C TYR A 484 -13.94 -1.82 -43.21
N THR A 485 -14.64 -1.01 -44.01
CA THR A 485 -15.61 -0.05 -43.44
C THR A 485 -16.82 -0.79 -42.88
N LEU A 486 -17.68 -0.11 -42.12
CA LEU A 486 -18.94 -0.68 -41.62
C LEU A 486 -19.85 -1.22 -42.71
N ASN A 487 -19.75 -0.65 -43.93
CA ASN A 487 -20.55 -1.08 -45.06
C ASN A 487 -19.89 -2.23 -45.86
N GLY A 488 -18.83 -2.85 -45.29
CA GLY A 488 -18.16 -4.00 -45.89
C GLY A 488 -17.17 -3.68 -47.01
N VAL A 489 -16.90 -2.40 -47.29
CA VAL A 489 -15.88 -2.01 -48.33
C VAL A 489 -14.50 -2.29 -47.79
N LEU A 490 -13.67 -3.02 -48.54
CA LEU A 490 -12.28 -3.32 -48.19
C LEU A 490 -11.45 -2.04 -48.19
N VAL A 491 -10.84 -1.72 -47.05
CA VAL A 491 -9.92 -0.56 -46.90
C VAL A 491 -8.48 -1.01 -47.09
N ARG A 492 -8.11 -2.15 -46.52
CA ARG A 492 -6.74 -2.68 -46.60
C ARG A 492 -6.71 -4.20 -46.35
N THR A 493 -5.81 -4.89 -47.04
CA THR A 493 -5.45 -6.27 -46.73
C THR A 493 -3.94 -6.44 -46.71
N PHE A 494 -3.42 -7.27 -45.81
CA PHE A 494 -1.99 -7.57 -45.68
C PHE A 494 -1.81 -8.85 -44.83
N SER A 495 -0.62 -9.42 -44.85
CA SER A 495 -0.24 -10.49 -43.88
C SER A 495 0.49 -9.84 -42.72
N ALA A 496 -0.05 -9.93 -41.50
CA ALA A 496 0.61 -9.49 -40.31
C ALA A 496 1.50 -10.63 -39.75
N PRO A 497 2.78 -10.35 -39.40
CA PRO A 497 3.64 -11.34 -38.76
C PRO A 497 3.15 -11.68 -37.35
N ALA A 498 3.73 -12.73 -36.75
CA ALA A 498 3.61 -12.94 -35.31
C ALA A 498 4.22 -11.74 -34.55
N GLY A 499 3.61 -11.38 -33.43
CA GLY A 499 3.97 -10.18 -32.66
C GLY A 499 3.03 -9.00 -32.92
N GLU A 500 3.51 -7.80 -32.64
CA GLU A 500 2.73 -6.58 -32.74
C GLU A 500 2.87 -5.94 -34.12
N THR A 501 1.73 -5.57 -34.73
CA THR A 501 1.65 -4.83 -35.98
C THR A 501 0.78 -3.60 -35.78
N THR A 502 1.25 -2.44 -36.22
CA THR A 502 0.50 -1.18 -36.15
C THR A 502 0.14 -0.68 -37.53
N VAL A 503 -1.11 -0.26 -37.70
CA VAL A 503 -1.61 0.28 -38.98
C VAL A 503 -2.23 1.64 -38.73
N ALA A 504 -1.74 2.69 -39.39
CA ALA A 504 -2.37 3.99 -39.40
C ALA A 504 -3.67 3.93 -40.20
N LEU A 505 -4.76 4.43 -39.62
CA LEU A 505 -6.06 4.51 -40.26
C LEU A 505 -6.66 5.90 -40.01
N PRO A 506 -7.40 6.47 -40.96
CA PRO A 506 -8.20 7.68 -40.72
C PRO A 506 -9.19 7.45 -39.57
N GLN A 507 -9.62 8.53 -38.92
CA GLN A 507 -10.68 8.48 -37.92
C GLN A 507 -11.93 7.81 -38.51
N GLY A 508 -12.47 6.84 -37.80
CA GLY A 508 -13.62 6.10 -38.28
C GLY A 508 -13.87 4.80 -37.54
N VAL A 509 -14.90 4.11 -38.00
CA VAL A 509 -15.27 2.78 -37.47
C VAL A 509 -14.94 1.73 -38.52
N TYR A 510 -14.20 0.72 -38.09
CA TYR A 510 -13.73 -0.34 -38.98
C TYR A 510 -14.12 -1.72 -38.47
N ILE A 511 -14.29 -2.65 -39.38
CA ILE A 511 -14.37 -4.07 -39.16
C ILE A 511 -13.00 -4.66 -39.51
N VAL A 512 -12.32 -5.24 -38.55
CA VAL A 512 -11.01 -5.88 -38.74
C VAL A 512 -11.19 -7.38 -38.68
N ARG A 513 -10.80 -8.08 -39.73
CA ARG A 513 -10.82 -9.54 -39.84
C ARG A 513 -9.41 -10.09 -39.79
N VAL A 514 -9.16 -11.05 -38.89
CA VAL A 514 -7.90 -11.80 -38.79
C VAL A 514 -8.24 -13.29 -38.78
N GLY A 515 -7.94 -13.98 -39.86
CA GLY A 515 -8.43 -15.33 -40.05
C GLY A 515 -9.96 -15.38 -40.04
N GLU A 516 -10.54 -16.18 -39.12
CA GLU A 516 -11.99 -16.27 -38.92
C GLU A 516 -12.53 -15.25 -37.92
N ARG A 517 -11.67 -14.59 -37.18
CA ARG A 517 -12.04 -13.59 -36.18
C ARG A 517 -12.36 -12.24 -36.80
N THR A 518 -13.40 -11.61 -36.31
CA THR A 518 -13.82 -10.28 -36.76
C THR A 518 -14.06 -9.39 -35.54
N GLU A 519 -13.46 -8.19 -35.52
CA GLU A 519 -13.60 -7.21 -34.47
C GLU A 519 -14.03 -5.86 -35.04
N LYS A 520 -14.89 -5.14 -34.32
CA LYS A 520 -15.26 -3.76 -34.61
C LYS A 520 -14.38 -2.83 -33.79
N VAL A 521 -13.65 -1.93 -34.45
CA VAL A 521 -12.74 -0.98 -33.79
C VAL A 521 -13.12 0.46 -34.12
N PHE A 522 -12.90 1.35 -33.17
CA PHE A 522 -13.10 2.79 -33.30
C PHE A 522 -11.72 3.46 -33.31
N VAL A 523 -11.33 4.04 -34.43
CA VAL A 523 -10.10 4.83 -34.57
C VAL A 523 -10.48 6.29 -34.36
N ASN A 524 -9.95 6.90 -33.30
CA ASN A 524 -10.19 8.28 -32.90
C ASN A 524 -9.18 9.23 -33.55
#